data_da03ed2d5582787f8e4614384e883620
#
_entry.id   da03ed2d5582787f8e4614384e883620
#
_cell.length_a   1.000
_cell.length_b   1.000
_cell.length_c   1.000
_cell.angle_alpha   90.00
_cell.angle_beta   90.00
_cell.angle_gamma   90.00
#
_symmetry.space_group_name_H-M   'P 1'
#
loop_
_entity.id
_entity.type
_entity.pdbx_description
1 polymer ?
#
loop_
_entity_poly.entity_id
_entity_poly.type
_entity_poly.pdbx_seq_one_letter_code
_entity_poly.pdbx_strand_id
1 'polypeptide(L)'
;MFTGVRFVIDTFTNYFKFKVTAITQATISRRYTWLYLGGAQRAACMEAPFAFCSPYFREKRDAKMLSEQTIATIKSTVPVLEVHGTTITKRFYQMMLEAHPELLNIFNHANQKQGRQQGALANAVYAAAQYIDRLEEILPVVRQISHKHRSLGIQPEHYPIVGKYLLAAIKDVLGEAATDEIIAAWTEAYGVIANVFIDVEAEMYKEAEQQQGGWSDFKSFVVQKKVKESDQITSFYLVPQDGQVLPAFEPGQYISLQAHIPGEPNTHIRQYSLSDAPGQPHYRISVKREDAMASRPAGKVSVYLHERVQEGDVLQVSAPAGDFILDRADRRPVVLISGGVGLTPMVSMLASLAASAPDRPITFVHAAANGDNHALRDEVEKRVGAHAQATAWWCYSRPTEQDRLAQAFHKEGRLDLAWLQSVIPERDAQYYFCGPEGFMQSVYGLLKEWNIPASDIHYEFFGPASAWEAEAQ
;
A
#
# COMPACT_ATOMS: atom_id res chain seq x y z
N MET A 1 3.26 15.78 -30.39
CA MET A 1 3.68 15.85 -28.98
C MET A 1 2.52 16.18 -28.02
N PHE A 2 1.37 16.67 -28.50
CA PHE A 2 0.20 17.01 -27.67
C PHE A 2 -0.81 15.88 -27.44
N THR A 3 -0.77 14.81 -28.20
CA THR A 3 -1.71 13.68 -28.08
C THR A 3 -1.39 12.71 -26.94
N GLY A 4 -0.13 12.57 -26.56
CA GLY A 4 0.30 11.64 -25.49
C GLY A 4 -0.06 12.12 -24.08
N VAL A 5 0.00 13.43 -23.84
CA VAL A 5 -0.30 14.02 -22.52
C VAL A 5 -1.80 13.93 -22.22
N ARG A 6 -2.66 14.15 -23.21
CA ARG A 6 -4.11 14.08 -23.03
C ARG A 6 -4.59 12.65 -22.72
N PHE A 7 -3.94 11.66 -23.30
CA PHE A 7 -4.27 10.25 -23.05
C PHE A 7 -3.94 9.80 -21.62
N VAL A 8 -2.79 10.21 -21.08
CA VAL A 8 -2.37 9.90 -19.69
C VAL A 8 -3.32 10.53 -18.66
N ILE A 9 -3.85 11.69 -18.95
CA ILE A 9 -4.68 12.48 -18.03
C ILE A 9 -6.13 12.00 -18.03
N ASP A 10 -6.69 11.67 -19.19
CA ASP A 10 -8.02 11.07 -19.26
C ASP A 10 -8.07 9.71 -18.54
N THR A 11 -6.97 8.97 -18.56
CA THR A 11 -6.82 7.68 -17.86
C THR A 11 -6.77 7.86 -16.34
N PHE A 12 -6.11 8.91 -15.85
CA PHE A 12 -6.01 9.20 -14.42
C PHE A 12 -7.34 9.71 -13.81
N THR A 13 -8.06 10.53 -14.55
CA THR A 13 -9.40 11.01 -14.16
C THR A 13 -10.39 9.83 -14.07
N ASN A 14 -10.23 8.83 -14.93
CA ASN A 14 -11.03 7.61 -14.89
C ASN A 14 -10.66 6.70 -13.71
N TYR A 15 -9.38 6.65 -13.28
CA TYR A 15 -8.94 5.89 -12.10
C TYR A 15 -9.61 6.36 -10.81
N PHE A 16 -9.55 7.66 -10.59
CA PHE A 16 -10.17 8.24 -9.41
C PHE A 16 -11.69 8.07 -9.41
N LYS A 17 -12.33 8.29 -10.57
CA LYS A 17 -13.76 8.01 -10.74
C LYS A 17 -14.11 6.54 -10.52
N PHE A 18 -13.29 5.63 -11.03
CA PHE A 18 -13.57 4.20 -10.95
C PHE A 18 -13.41 3.65 -9.52
N LYS A 19 -12.32 4.01 -8.81
CA LYS A 19 -12.12 3.59 -7.42
C LYS A 19 -13.20 4.16 -6.50
N VAL A 20 -13.55 5.43 -6.67
CA VAL A 20 -14.65 6.07 -5.95
C VAL A 20 -15.99 5.43 -6.32
N THR A 21 -16.27 5.19 -7.61
CA THR A 21 -17.52 4.57 -8.08
C THR A 21 -17.63 3.11 -7.65
N ALA A 22 -16.55 2.33 -7.72
CA ALA A 22 -16.55 0.93 -7.29
C ALA A 22 -16.80 0.78 -5.79
N ILE A 23 -16.19 1.64 -4.97
CA ILE A 23 -16.40 1.66 -3.52
C ILE A 23 -17.84 2.12 -3.21
N THR A 24 -18.36 3.12 -3.92
CA THR A 24 -19.73 3.62 -3.76
C THR A 24 -20.75 2.58 -4.20
N GLN A 25 -20.53 1.86 -5.32
CA GLN A 25 -21.42 0.79 -5.78
C GLN A 25 -21.42 -0.43 -4.85
N ALA A 26 -20.26 -0.84 -4.33
CA ALA A 26 -20.17 -1.92 -3.36
C ALA A 26 -20.95 -1.58 -2.06
N THR A 27 -20.90 -0.31 -1.63
CA THR A 27 -21.64 0.19 -0.47
C THR A 27 -23.16 0.26 -0.74
N ILE A 28 -23.57 0.64 -1.96
CA ILE A 28 -24.99 0.71 -2.37
C ILE A 28 -25.56 -0.71 -2.55
N SER A 29 -24.84 -1.63 -3.18
CA SER A 29 -25.29 -3.02 -3.35
C SER A 29 -25.58 -3.71 -2.02
N ARG A 30 -24.74 -3.48 -0.99
CA ARG A 30 -24.98 -4.02 0.36
C ARG A 30 -26.22 -3.40 1.06
N ARG A 31 -26.65 -2.18 0.71
CA ARG A 31 -27.89 -1.57 1.25
C ARG A 31 -29.18 -2.14 0.65
N TYR A 32 -29.18 -2.56 -0.61
CA TYR A 32 -30.39 -3.05 -1.27
C TYR A 32 -30.73 -4.50 -0.98
N THR A 33 -29.79 -5.34 -0.54
CA THR A 33 -30.06 -6.74 -0.18
C THR A 33 -30.84 -6.88 1.13
N TRP A 34 -30.90 -5.84 1.97
CA TRP A 34 -31.65 -5.84 3.25
C TRP A 34 -33.10 -5.40 3.14
N LEU A 35 -33.55 -4.90 1.99
CA LEU A 35 -34.91 -4.38 1.80
C LEU A 35 -35.93 -5.43 1.33
N TYR A 36 -35.55 -6.69 1.10
CA TYR A 36 -36.44 -7.72 0.55
C TYR A 36 -36.77 -8.90 1.48
N LEU A 37 -36.35 -8.89 2.72
CA LEU A 37 -36.76 -9.90 3.71
C LEU A 37 -37.54 -9.24 4.87
N GLY A 38 -38.79 -8.96 4.65
CA GLY A 38 -39.73 -8.58 5.69
C GLY A 38 -40.21 -9.81 6.48
N GLY A 39 -40.14 -9.74 7.80
CA GLY A 39 -40.79 -10.70 8.70
C GLY A 39 -40.06 -10.88 10.04
N ALA A 40 -40.54 -10.17 11.01
CA ALA A 40 -40.39 -10.32 12.47
C ALA A 40 -39.49 -11.45 13.01
N GLN A 41 -38.39 -11.07 13.66
CA GLN A 41 -38.05 -11.52 15.02
C GLN A 41 -36.87 -10.69 15.58
N ARG A 42 -37.05 -10.13 16.78
CA ARG A 42 -36.02 -9.46 17.55
C ARG A 42 -34.98 -10.53 17.95
N ALA A 43 -33.80 -10.43 17.38
CA ALA A 43 -32.61 -11.13 17.88
C ALA A 43 -31.50 -10.11 18.05
N ALA A 44 -30.74 -10.26 19.16
CA ALA A 44 -29.74 -9.37 19.65
C ALA A 44 -28.73 -8.95 18.58
N CYS A 45 -28.45 -7.67 18.49
CA CYS A 45 -27.31 -7.11 17.77
C CYS A 45 -26.02 -7.68 18.35
N MET A 46 -25.43 -8.64 17.68
CA MET A 46 -24.00 -8.87 17.75
C MET A 46 -23.34 -7.86 16.80
N GLU A 47 -22.50 -7.04 17.34
CA GLU A 47 -21.80 -5.94 16.70
C GLU A 47 -21.03 -6.43 15.47
N ALA A 48 -21.45 -5.98 14.29
CA ALA A 48 -20.62 -6.05 13.10
C ALA A 48 -19.56 -4.95 13.24
N PRO A 49 -18.25 -5.25 13.11
CA PRO A 49 -17.24 -4.22 13.05
C PRO A 49 -17.42 -3.42 11.74
N PHE A 50 -17.42 -2.09 11.87
CA PHE A 50 -17.54 -1.10 10.79
C PHE A 50 -18.96 -0.77 10.30
N ALA A 51 -19.79 -0.23 11.18
CA ALA A 51 -20.91 0.60 10.77
C ALA A 51 -20.35 1.95 10.27
N PHE A 52 -20.53 2.24 8.98
CA PHE A 52 -20.31 3.54 8.34
C PHE A 52 -21.30 4.60 8.85
N CYS A 53 -21.20 4.93 10.11
CA CYS A 53 -21.85 6.08 10.72
C CYS A 53 -21.08 6.41 12.01
N SER A 54 -19.84 6.86 11.84
CA SER A 54 -19.17 7.49 12.97
C SER A 54 -19.96 8.74 13.34
N PRO A 55 -20.49 8.87 14.59
CA PRO A 55 -21.10 10.10 15.08
C PRO A 55 -20.17 11.30 14.96
N TYR A 56 -18.88 11.05 14.87
CA TYR A 56 -17.78 12.00 14.72
C TYR A 56 -17.93 12.97 13.54
N PHE A 57 -18.38 12.48 12.37
CA PHE A 57 -18.65 13.36 11.20
C PHE A 57 -19.95 14.18 11.33
N ARG A 58 -20.86 13.78 12.23
CA ARG A 58 -22.07 14.57 12.49
C ARG A 58 -21.84 15.74 13.43
N GLU A 59 -20.99 15.57 14.46
CA GLU A 59 -20.69 16.64 15.42
C GLU A 59 -19.72 17.71 14.89
N LYS A 60 -18.84 17.36 13.94
CA LYS A 60 -17.90 18.31 13.32
C LYS A 60 -18.40 18.96 12.01
N ARG A 61 -19.68 18.87 11.67
CA ARG A 61 -20.26 19.65 10.56
C ARG A 61 -20.18 21.16 10.72
N ASP A 62 -19.84 21.65 11.89
CA ASP A 62 -19.52 23.06 12.17
C ASP A 62 -18.05 23.42 11.89
N ALA A 63 -17.21 22.47 11.41
CA ALA A 63 -15.92 22.80 10.86
C ALA A 63 -16.14 23.67 9.61
N LYS A 64 -15.54 24.84 9.61
CA LYS A 64 -15.60 25.92 8.60
C LYS A 64 -15.71 25.33 7.17
N MET A 65 -16.93 25.24 6.64
CA MET A 65 -17.14 24.83 5.26
C MET A 65 -16.53 25.91 4.35
N LEU A 66 -15.86 25.46 3.29
CA LEU A 66 -15.33 26.37 2.27
C LEU A 66 -16.48 27.17 1.67
N SER A 67 -16.24 28.45 1.39
CA SER A 67 -17.21 29.28 0.70
C SER A 67 -17.41 28.79 -0.75
N GLU A 68 -18.60 29.03 -1.32
CA GLU A 68 -18.85 28.74 -2.73
C GLU A 68 -17.83 29.41 -3.66
N GLN A 69 -17.38 30.62 -3.30
CA GLN A 69 -16.35 31.36 -4.02
C GLN A 69 -15.00 30.62 -3.96
N THR A 70 -14.59 30.17 -2.77
CA THR A 70 -13.35 29.40 -2.59
C THR A 70 -13.39 28.11 -3.41
N ILE A 71 -14.52 27.37 -3.34
CA ILE A 71 -14.73 26.13 -4.12
C ILE A 71 -14.63 26.42 -5.62
N ALA A 72 -15.31 27.47 -6.12
CA ALA A 72 -15.28 27.84 -7.53
C ALA A 72 -13.85 28.20 -7.98
N THR A 73 -13.12 28.99 -7.16
CA THR A 73 -11.72 29.37 -7.43
C THR A 73 -10.82 28.15 -7.49
N ILE A 74 -10.90 27.22 -6.52
CA ILE A 74 -10.12 25.97 -6.53
C ILE A 74 -10.43 25.13 -7.78
N LYS A 75 -11.69 24.93 -8.10
CA LYS A 75 -12.09 24.16 -9.30
C LYS A 75 -11.58 24.79 -10.60
N SER A 76 -11.51 26.11 -10.69
CA SER A 76 -10.94 26.79 -11.85
C SER A 76 -9.45 26.52 -12.06
N THR A 77 -8.72 26.12 -11.00
CA THR A 77 -7.29 25.78 -11.07
C THR A 77 -7.01 24.34 -11.50
N VAL A 78 -8.02 23.46 -11.55
CA VAL A 78 -7.86 22.04 -11.93
C VAL A 78 -7.13 21.88 -13.27
N PRO A 79 -7.45 22.58 -14.37
CA PRO A 79 -6.72 22.45 -15.64
C PRO A 79 -5.24 22.89 -15.53
N VAL A 80 -4.94 23.85 -14.65
CA VAL A 80 -3.57 24.32 -14.41
C VAL A 80 -2.76 23.27 -13.67
N LEU A 81 -3.37 22.61 -12.66
CA LEU A 81 -2.73 21.51 -11.93
C LEU A 81 -2.47 20.30 -12.82
N GLU A 82 -3.36 20.03 -13.76
CA GLU A 82 -3.19 18.99 -14.75
C GLU A 82 -1.89 19.15 -15.55
N VAL A 83 -1.58 20.37 -15.95
CA VAL A 83 -0.39 20.71 -16.75
C VAL A 83 0.86 20.91 -15.89
N HIS A 84 0.74 21.64 -14.78
CA HIS A 84 1.87 22.12 -13.99
C HIS A 84 2.06 21.39 -12.66
N GLY A 85 1.17 20.51 -12.26
CA GLY A 85 1.17 19.86 -10.94
C GLY A 85 2.52 19.22 -10.59
N THR A 86 3.12 18.45 -11.51
CA THR A 86 4.43 17.83 -11.27
C THR A 86 5.56 18.87 -11.16
N THR A 87 5.51 19.97 -11.89
CA THR A 87 6.49 21.04 -11.79
C THR A 87 6.39 21.75 -10.44
N ILE A 88 5.15 22.04 -10.00
CA ILE A 88 4.88 22.65 -8.69
C ILE A 88 5.40 21.73 -7.57
N THR A 89 5.09 20.43 -7.62
CA THR A 89 5.52 19.52 -6.56
C THR A 89 7.03 19.26 -6.55
N LYS A 90 7.69 19.26 -7.69
CA LYS A 90 9.17 19.25 -7.74
C LYS A 90 9.75 20.48 -7.04
N ARG A 91 9.23 21.67 -7.35
CA ARG A 91 9.67 22.92 -6.73
C ARG A 91 9.38 22.94 -5.23
N PHE A 92 8.20 22.48 -4.83
CA PHE A 92 7.81 22.30 -3.43
C PHE A 92 8.83 21.48 -2.65
N TYR A 93 9.14 20.25 -3.10
CA TYR A 93 10.11 19.40 -2.40
C TYR A 93 11.50 20.02 -2.33
N GLN A 94 11.94 20.68 -3.40
CA GLN A 94 13.22 21.39 -3.39
C GLN A 94 13.24 22.44 -2.29
N MET A 95 12.29 23.36 -2.28
CA MET A 95 12.23 24.47 -1.31
C MET A 95 12.08 23.95 0.13
N MET A 96 11.22 22.98 0.34
CA MET A 96 10.96 22.41 1.66
C MET A 96 12.19 21.69 2.23
N LEU A 97 12.84 20.82 1.46
CA LEU A 97 13.99 20.05 1.93
C LEU A 97 15.28 20.88 2.07
N GLU A 98 15.41 21.98 1.32
CA GLU A 98 16.48 22.98 1.52
C GLU A 98 16.31 23.73 2.85
N ALA A 99 15.07 24.04 3.24
CA ALA A 99 14.77 24.77 4.47
C ALA A 99 14.62 23.85 5.70
N HIS A 100 14.23 22.60 5.50
CA HIS A 100 13.96 21.59 6.53
C HIS A 100 14.69 20.28 6.20
N PRO A 101 16.04 20.24 6.29
CA PRO A 101 16.83 19.05 5.97
C PRO A 101 16.55 17.87 6.91
N GLU A 102 16.03 18.12 8.12
CA GLU A 102 15.60 17.07 9.06
C GLU A 102 14.49 16.17 8.49
N LEU A 103 13.67 16.69 7.58
CA LEU A 103 12.62 15.92 6.92
C LEU A 103 13.18 14.82 5.99
N LEU A 104 14.46 14.91 5.61
CA LEU A 104 15.14 13.84 4.89
C LEU A 104 15.19 12.52 5.69
N ASN A 105 15.00 12.55 7.00
CA ASN A 105 14.89 11.34 7.82
C ASN A 105 13.58 10.59 7.61
N ILE A 106 12.55 11.25 7.12
CA ILE A 106 11.21 10.67 6.88
C ILE A 106 11.07 10.25 5.41
N PHE A 107 11.54 11.07 4.48
CA PHE A 107 11.34 10.86 3.06
C PHE A 107 12.29 9.81 2.45
N ASN A 108 11.76 8.97 1.56
CA ASN A 108 12.56 8.01 0.80
C ASN A 108 13.38 8.73 -0.28
N HIS A 109 14.68 8.86 -0.06
CA HIS A 109 15.60 9.56 -0.95
C HIS A 109 15.62 8.99 -2.39
N ALA A 110 15.43 7.67 -2.56
CA ALA A 110 15.39 7.05 -3.88
C ALA A 110 14.14 7.48 -4.66
N ASN A 111 12.98 7.53 -4.01
CA ASN A 111 11.73 7.99 -4.60
C ASN A 111 11.77 9.48 -4.93
N GLN A 112 12.45 10.28 -4.10
CA GLN A 112 12.70 11.70 -4.38
C GLN A 112 13.53 11.89 -5.65
N LYS A 113 14.66 11.18 -5.76
CA LYS A 113 15.56 11.24 -6.94
C LYS A 113 14.89 10.78 -8.23
N GLN A 114 13.97 9.83 -8.16
CA GLN A 114 13.25 9.29 -9.33
C GLN A 114 11.99 10.08 -9.71
N GLY A 115 11.64 11.14 -8.96
CA GLY A 115 10.45 11.96 -9.23
C GLY A 115 9.12 11.28 -8.91
N ARG A 116 9.13 10.06 -8.37
CA ARG A 116 7.91 9.29 -8.09
C ARG A 116 7.06 9.90 -6.98
N GLN A 117 7.71 10.45 -5.96
CA GLN A 117 7.01 11.09 -4.84
C GLN A 117 6.37 12.42 -5.26
N GLN A 118 7.04 13.16 -6.16
CA GLN A 118 6.52 14.40 -6.73
C GLN A 118 5.25 14.13 -7.55
N GLY A 119 5.25 13.09 -8.38
CA GLY A 119 4.06 12.66 -9.13
C GLY A 119 2.90 12.26 -8.21
N ALA A 120 3.16 11.46 -7.18
CA ALA A 120 2.13 11.05 -6.23
C ALA A 120 1.48 12.24 -5.51
N LEU A 121 2.27 13.24 -5.07
CA LEU A 121 1.72 14.45 -4.44
C LEU A 121 0.94 15.30 -5.46
N ALA A 122 1.44 15.45 -6.69
CA ALA A 122 0.72 16.19 -7.74
C ALA A 122 -0.68 15.61 -7.98
N ASN A 123 -0.78 14.27 -8.02
CA ASN A 123 -2.04 13.57 -8.19
C ASN A 123 -2.97 13.74 -6.99
N ALA A 124 -2.43 13.70 -5.76
CA ALA A 124 -3.23 13.93 -4.56
C ALA A 124 -3.79 15.36 -4.50
N VAL A 125 -2.98 16.36 -4.85
CA VAL A 125 -3.41 17.78 -4.92
C VAL A 125 -4.45 17.99 -6.02
N TYR A 126 -4.24 17.41 -7.19
CA TYR A 126 -5.20 17.44 -8.30
C TYR A 126 -6.55 16.84 -7.90
N ALA A 127 -6.54 15.65 -7.30
CA ALA A 127 -7.75 14.98 -6.85
C ALA A 127 -8.47 15.78 -5.75
N ALA A 128 -7.74 16.34 -4.78
CA ALA A 128 -8.31 17.18 -3.75
C ALA A 128 -8.98 18.43 -4.33
N ALA A 129 -8.38 19.06 -5.35
CA ALA A 129 -8.99 20.19 -6.05
C ALA A 129 -10.25 19.80 -6.83
N GLN A 130 -10.24 18.65 -7.48
CA GLN A 130 -11.38 18.14 -8.26
C GLN A 130 -12.60 17.82 -7.37
N TYR A 131 -12.34 17.28 -6.18
CA TYR A 131 -13.38 16.83 -5.23
C TYR A 131 -13.52 17.78 -4.02
N ILE A 132 -13.08 19.03 -4.13
CA ILE A 132 -13.04 19.97 -3.00
C ILE A 132 -14.42 20.26 -2.38
N ASP A 133 -15.49 20.13 -3.15
CA ASP A 133 -16.89 20.24 -2.72
C ASP A 133 -17.49 18.92 -2.22
N ARG A 134 -16.74 17.81 -2.30
CA ARG A 134 -17.18 16.44 -2.01
C ARG A 134 -16.03 15.60 -1.45
N LEU A 135 -15.30 16.12 -0.45
CA LEU A 135 -14.12 15.47 0.10
C LEU A 135 -14.41 14.08 0.69
N GLU A 136 -15.66 13.80 1.05
CA GLU A 136 -16.08 12.46 1.47
C GLU A 136 -15.87 11.38 0.40
N GLU A 137 -15.89 11.75 -0.88
CA GLU A 137 -15.66 10.80 -1.98
C GLU A 137 -14.19 10.34 -2.04
N ILE A 138 -13.25 11.14 -1.53
CA ILE A 138 -11.82 10.80 -1.51
C ILE A 138 -11.34 10.21 -0.19
N LEU A 139 -12.19 10.09 0.83
CA LEU A 139 -11.83 9.51 2.13
C LEU A 139 -11.15 8.14 2.04
N PRO A 140 -11.55 7.20 1.16
CA PRO A 140 -10.84 5.93 1.01
C PRO A 140 -9.37 6.11 0.61
N VAL A 141 -9.09 7.06 -0.28
CA VAL A 141 -7.72 7.40 -0.71
C VAL A 141 -6.95 8.11 0.40
N VAL A 142 -7.62 9.02 1.13
CA VAL A 142 -7.04 9.66 2.32
C VAL A 142 -6.62 8.59 3.33
N ARG A 143 -7.49 7.61 3.64
CA ARG A 143 -7.15 6.51 4.57
C ARG A 143 -5.95 5.69 4.08
N GLN A 144 -5.89 5.36 2.80
CA GLN A 144 -4.75 4.65 2.22
C GLN A 144 -3.44 5.42 2.40
N ILE A 145 -3.44 6.73 2.12
CA ILE A 145 -2.27 7.60 2.32
C ILE A 145 -1.94 7.69 3.82
N SER A 146 -2.94 7.83 4.68
CA SER A 146 -2.77 7.96 6.14
C SER A 146 -2.16 6.72 6.78
N HIS A 147 -2.46 5.50 6.28
CA HIS A 147 -1.73 4.30 6.71
C HIS A 147 -0.21 4.45 6.52
N LYS A 148 0.19 4.98 5.36
CA LYS A 148 1.60 5.22 5.06
C LYS A 148 2.19 6.35 5.92
N HIS A 149 1.47 7.46 6.07
CA HIS A 149 1.89 8.59 6.89
C HIS A 149 2.12 8.16 8.34
N ARG A 150 1.17 7.46 8.95
CA ARG A 150 1.31 6.91 10.30
C ARG A 150 2.51 5.98 10.41
N SER A 151 2.73 5.09 9.44
CA SER A 151 3.88 4.17 9.46
C SER A 151 5.23 4.86 9.34
N LEU A 152 5.25 6.10 8.83
CA LEU A 152 6.44 6.95 8.69
C LEU A 152 6.63 7.90 9.88
N GLY A 153 5.69 7.97 10.82
CA GLY A 153 5.75 8.90 11.95
C GLY A 153 5.37 10.34 11.57
N ILE A 154 4.50 10.54 10.56
CA ILE A 154 4.00 11.87 10.21
C ILE A 154 3.13 12.39 11.37
N GLN A 155 3.40 13.64 11.78
CA GLN A 155 2.74 14.32 12.89
C GLN A 155 1.99 15.58 12.41
N PRO A 156 1.01 16.08 13.16
CA PRO A 156 0.25 17.29 12.81
C PRO A 156 1.14 18.51 12.51
N GLU A 157 2.30 18.62 13.18
CA GLU A 157 3.25 19.72 13.03
C GLU A 157 3.93 19.78 11.64
N HIS A 158 3.92 18.67 10.90
CA HIS A 158 4.47 18.62 9.54
C HIS A 158 3.56 19.32 8.52
N TYR A 159 2.23 19.34 8.74
CA TYR A 159 1.27 19.90 7.80
C TYR A 159 1.42 21.40 7.54
N PRO A 160 1.63 22.25 8.54
CA PRO A 160 1.94 23.68 8.31
C PRO A 160 3.19 23.90 7.46
N ILE A 161 4.23 23.06 7.62
CA ILE A 161 5.45 23.14 6.81
C ILE A 161 5.11 22.82 5.35
N VAL A 162 4.41 21.71 5.12
CA VAL A 162 3.98 21.27 3.78
C VAL A 162 3.13 22.37 3.12
N GLY A 163 2.13 22.93 3.81
CA GLY A 163 1.26 23.98 3.29
C GLY A 163 2.03 25.24 2.88
N LYS A 164 2.92 25.71 3.75
CA LYS A 164 3.76 26.87 3.47
C LYS A 164 4.54 26.73 2.17
N TYR A 165 5.24 25.61 1.99
CA TYR A 165 6.10 25.42 0.83
C TYR A 165 5.32 25.01 -0.43
N LEU A 166 4.15 24.36 -0.29
CA LEU A 166 3.29 24.07 -1.43
C LEU A 166 2.74 25.38 -2.04
N LEU A 167 2.23 26.29 -1.20
CA LEU A 167 1.72 27.58 -1.65
C LEU A 167 2.83 28.46 -2.25
N ALA A 168 4.02 28.46 -1.63
CA ALA A 168 5.17 29.14 -2.17
C ALA A 168 5.58 28.60 -3.55
N ALA A 169 5.56 27.28 -3.73
CA ALA A 169 5.87 26.64 -5.01
C ALA A 169 4.83 26.94 -6.09
N ILE A 170 3.54 27.00 -5.74
CA ILE A 170 2.47 27.42 -6.65
C ILE A 170 2.76 28.83 -7.17
N LYS A 171 3.07 29.77 -6.28
CA LYS A 171 3.38 31.16 -6.64
C LYS A 171 4.67 31.26 -7.46
N ASP A 172 5.70 30.52 -7.12
CA ASP A 172 7.00 30.51 -7.83
C ASP A 172 6.87 29.96 -9.26
N VAL A 173 6.10 28.88 -9.46
CA VAL A 173 5.96 28.23 -10.76
C VAL A 173 4.98 28.94 -11.69
N LEU A 174 3.88 29.46 -11.15
CA LEU A 174 2.82 30.08 -11.94
C LEU A 174 2.97 31.60 -12.07
N GLY A 175 3.84 32.24 -11.26
CA GLY A 175 4.09 33.65 -11.31
C GLY A 175 2.82 34.51 -11.12
N GLU A 176 2.57 35.42 -12.01
CA GLU A 176 1.41 36.34 -11.96
C GLU A 176 0.06 35.60 -12.14
N ALA A 177 0.06 34.42 -12.76
CA ALA A 177 -1.15 33.61 -12.88
C ALA A 177 -1.65 33.08 -11.52
N ALA A 178 -0.77 32.96 -10.52
CA ALA A 178 -1.13 32.68 -9.14
C ALA A 178 -1.50 33.96 -8.40
N THR A 179 -2.67 34.51 -8.70
CA THR A 179 -3.18 35.75 -8.06
C THR A 179 -3.31 35.59 -6.55
N ASP A 180 -3.35 36.71 -5.83
CA ASP A 180 -3.54 36.65 -4.36
C ASP A 180 -4.88 36.01 -3.96
N GLU A 181 -5.92 36.14 -4.80
CA GLU A 181 -7.19 35.45 -4.62
C GLU A 181 -7.03 33.93 -4.72
N ILE A 182 -6.30 33.42 -5.71
CA ILE A 182 -6.01 31.98 -5.88
C ILE A 182 -5.19 31.48 -4.70
N ILE A 183 -4.16 32.20 -4.26
CA ILE A 183 -3.33 31.81 -3.11
C ILE A 183 -4.15 31.80 -1.81
N ALA A 184 -5.04 32.76 -1.61
CA ALA A 184 -5.94 32.79 -0.45
C ALA A 184 -6.91 31.59 -0.46
N ALA A 185 -7.51 31.30 -1.62
CA ALA A 185 -8.39 30.13 -1.78
C ALA A 185 -7.66 28.80 -1.51
N TRP A 186 -6.43 28.65 -2.04
CA TRP A 186 -5.61 27.46 -1.77
C TRP A 186 -5.16 27.36 -0.32
N THR A 187 -4.91 28.48 0.36
CA THR A 187 -4.57 28.49 1.80
C THR A 187 -5.73 27.94 2.62
N GLU A 188 -6.95 28.38 2.33
CA GLU A 188 -8.16 27.91 3.00
C GLU A 188 -8.44 26.43 2.68
N ALA A 189 -8.38 26.05 1.40
CA ALA A 189 -8.60 24.67 0.95
C ALA A 189 -7.56 23.71 1.53
N TYR A 190 -6.29 24.08 1.54
CA TYR A 190 -5.23 23.28 2.16
C TYR A 190 -5.49 23.04 3.65
N GLY A 191 -5.92 24.07 4.38
CA GLY A 191 -6.26 23.94 5.80
C GLY A 191 -7.35 22.90 6.04
N VAL A 192 -8.39 22.88 5.20
CA VAL A 192 -9.47 21.87 5.29
C VAL A 192 -8.94 20.46 4.96
N ILE A 193 -8.17 20.31 3.87
CA ILE A 193 -7.60 19.03 3.46
C ILE A 193 -6.64 18.50 4.52
N ALA A 194 -5.74 19.33 5.04
CA ALA A 194 -4.80 18.97 6.10
C ALA A 194 -5.51 18.47 7.36
N ASN A 195 -6.58 19.15 7.78
CA ASN A 195 -7.38 18.72 8.94
C ASN A 195 -8.04 17.35 8.72
N VAL A 196 -8.50 17.04 7.51
CA VAL A 196 -9.05 15.70 7.19
C VAL A 196 -7.97 14.62 7.38
N PHE A 197 -6.75 14.85 6.90
CA PHE A 197 -5.64 13.92 7.11
C PHE A 197 -5.27 13.80 8.58
N ILE A 198 -5.09 14.91 9.28
CA ILE A 198 -4.73 14.94 10.70
C ILE A 198 -5.76 14.18 11.55
N ASP A 199 -7.06 14.39 11.30
CA ASP A 199 -8.14 13.71 12.03
C ASP A 199 -8.12 12.19 11.76
N VAL A 200 -7.95 11.75 10.50
CA VAL A 200 -7.87 10.34 10.13
C VAL A 200 -6.62 9.68 10.72
N GLU A 201 -5.48 10.36 10.65
CA GLU A 201 -4.22 9.86 11.21
C GLU A 201 -4.25 9.78 12.73
N ALA A 202 -4.84 10.77 13.39
CA ALA A 202 -5.02 10.75 14.85
C ALA A 202 -5.87 9.55 15.31
N GLU A 203 -6.95 9.22 14.58
CA GLU A 203 -7.73 8.00 14.84
C GLU A 203 -6.86 6.73 14.67
N MET A 204 -6.09 6.63 13.57
CA MET A 204 -5.22 5.50 13.32
C MET A 204 -4.08 5.35 14.34
N TYR A 205 -3.50 6.45 14.82
CA TYR A 205 -2.50 6.42 15.90
C TYR A 205 -3.12 5.91 17.20
N LYS A 206 -4.29 6.43 17.55
CA LYS A 206 -5.05 6.00 18.72
C LYS A 206 -5.43 4.52 18.67
N GLU A 207 -5.93 4.05 17.52
CA GLU A 207 -6.25 2.63 17.31
C GLU A 207 -5.01 1.75 17.50
N ALA A 208 -3.86 2.16 16.94
CA ALA A 208 -2.62 1.41 17.08
C ALA A 208 -2.11 1.35 18.53
N GLU A 209 -2.22 2.45 19.29
CA GLU A 209 -1.83 2.52 20.72
C GLU A 209 -2.75 1.72 21.62
N GLN A 210 -4.05 1.70 21.35
CA GLN A 210 -5.04 1.03 22.17
C GLN A 210 -5.05 -0.50 22.04
N GLN A 211 -4.42 -1.04 21.01
CA GLN A 211 -4.24 -2.49 20.89
C GLN A 211 -3.35 -3.01 22.04
N GLN A 212 -3.61 -4.22 22.51
CA GLN A 212 -2.74 -4.85 23.50
C GLN A 212 -1.31 -4.96 22.97
N GLY A 213 -0.36 -4.33 23.64
CA GLY A 213 1.03 -4.24 23.21
C GLY A 213 1.29 -3.23 22.08
N GLY A 214 0.29 -2.42 21.74
CA GLY A 214 0.37 -1.41 20.68
C GLY A 214 1.28 -0.21 21.00
N TRP A 215 1.63 0.55 19.96
CA TRP A 215 2.43 1.78 20.06
C TRP A 215 2.17 2.70 18.87
N SER A 216 2.52 3.98 19.01
CA SER A 216 2.20 5.01 18.00
C SER A 216 3.36 5.38 17.08
N ASP A 217 4.60 5.34 17.57
CA ASP A 217 5.81 5.77 16.84
C ASP A 217 6.70 4.56 16.54
N PHE A 218 8.00 4.73 16.48
CA PHE A 218 8.96 3.64 16.34
C PHE A 218 9.32 3.03 17.69
N LYS A 219 9.28 1.69 17.76
CA LYS A 219 9.61 0.89 18.94
C LYS A 219 10.81 0.01 18.65
N SER A 220 11.64 -0.22 19.68
CA SER A 220 12.83 -1.06 19.57
C SER A 220 12.48 -2.54 19.52
N PHE A 221 12.97 -3.22 18.49
CA PHE A 221 12.84 -4.67 18.28
C PHE A 221 14.22 -5.31 18.17
N VAL A 222 14.40 -6.46 18.82
CA VAL A 222 15.59 -7.29 18.70
C VAL A 222 15.41 -8.27 17.54
N VAL A 223 16.44 -8.40 16.70
CA VAL A 223 16.52 -9.47 15.71
C VAL A 223 16.77 -10.78 16.45
N GLN A 224 15.72 -11.55 16.67
CA GLN A 224 15.80 -12.83 17.37
C GLN A 224 16.45 -13.92 16.51
N LYS A 225 16.15 -13.90 15.21
CA LYS A 225 16.62 -14.90 14.25
C LYS A 225 16.76 -14.29 12.86
N LYS A 226 17.75 -14.74 12.11
CA LYS A 226 18.03 -14.37 10.73
C LYS A 226 18.15 -15.63 9.88
N VAL A 227 17.33 -15.80 8.85
CA VAL A 227 17.27 -17.01 8.02
C VAL A 227 17.41 -16.65 6.55
N LYS A 228 18.40 -17.24 5.88
CA LYS A 228 18.52 -17.16 4.42
C LYS A 228 17.44 -18.03 3.79
N GLU A 229 16.48 -17.44 3.08
CA GLU A 229 15.36 -18.12 2.43
C GLU A 229 15.65 -18.46 0.96
N SER A 230 16.48 -17.65 0.31
CA SER A 230 16.93 -17.82 -1.08
C SER A 230 18.23 -17.05 -1.29
N ASP A 231 18.77 -17.04 -2.50
CA ASP A 231 19.98 -16.26 -2.79
C ASP A 231 19.81 -14.76 -2.57
N GLN A 232 18.60 -14.25 -2.72
CA GLN A 232 18.30 -12.82 -2.62
C GLN A 232 17.46 -12.44 -1.41
N ILE A 233 16.80 -13.38 -0.74
CA ILE A 233 15.86 -13.07 0.33
C ILE A 233 16.31 -13.68 1.64
N THR A 234 16.27 -12.84 2.68
CA THR A 234 16.56 -13.22 4.07
C THR A 234 15.39 -12.80 4.95
N SER A 235 14.91 -13.71 5.79
CA SER A 235 13.89 -13.44 6.81
C SER A 235 14.52 -13.00 8.12
N PHE A 236 13.92 -11.96 8.71
CA PHE A 236 14.27 -11.43 10.03
C PHE A 236 13.08 -11.61 10.96
N TYR A 237 13.31 -12.28 12.08
CA TYR A 237 12.32 -12.50 13.13
C TYR A 237 12.56 -11.46 14.22
N LEU A 238 11.58 -10.60 14.46
CA LEU A 238 11.68 -9.40 15.27
C LEU A 238 10.82 -9.55 16.51
N VAL A 239 11.40 -9.40 17.69
CA VAL A 239 10.69 -9.43 18.98
C VAL A 239 10.84 -8.09 19.69
N PRO A 240 9.81 -7.60 20.42
CA PRO A 240 9.93 -6.36 21.15
C PRO A 240 11.06 -6.43 22.18
N GLN A 241 11.91 -5.41 22.24
CA GLN A 241 13.04 -5.37 23.19
C GLN A 241 12.57 -5.31 24.65
N ASP A 242 11.37 -4.74 24.89
CA ASP A 242 10.77 -4.64 26.23
C ASP A 242 10.01 -5.91 26.66
N GLY A 243 9.99 -6.95 25.82
CA GLY A 243 9.32 -8.23 26.10
C GLY A 243 7.79 -8.18 26.13
N GLN A 244 7.18 -7.06 25.72
CA GLN A 244 5.72 -6.97 25.65
C GLN A 244 5.15 -7.87 24.55
N VAL A 245 3.87 -8.23 24.70
CA VAL A 245 3.14 -8.94 23.64
C VAL A 245 3.01 -8.07 22.38
N LEU A 246 2.95 -8.71 21.21
CA LEU A 246 2.74 -8.02 19.96
C LEU A 246 1.25 -7.80 19.70
N PRO A 247 0.84 -6.63 19.21
CA PRO A 247 -0.51 -6.43 18.72
C PRO A 247 -0.77 -7.33 17.50
N ALA A 248 -2.02 -7.74 17.35
CA ALA A 248 -2.46 -8.44 16.18
C ALA A 248 -2.37 -7.52 14.94
N PHE A 249 -2.08 -8.10 13.80
CA PHE A 249 -2.10 -7.40 12.52
C PHE A 249 -3.02 -8.13 11.53
N GLU A 250 -3.46 -7.44 10.48
CA GLU A 250 -4.20 -8.06 9.40
C GLU A 250 -3.24 -8.61 8.33
N PRO A 251 -3.46 -9.88 7.85
CA PRO A 251 -2.62 -10.47 6.81
C PRO A 251 -2.56 -9.61 5.56
N GLY A 252 -1.35 -9.26 5.14
CA GLY A 252 -1.07 -8.31 4.06
C GLY A 252 -0.51 -6.98 4.56
N GLN A 253 -0.68 -6.62 5.84
CA GLN A 253 -0.07 -5.43 6.43
C GLN A 253 1.46 -5.49 6.45
N TYR A 254 2.06 -4.31 6.56
CA TYR A 254 3.50 -4.08 6.62
C TYR A 254 3.89 -3.32 7.87
N ILE A 255 5.19 -3.32 8.18
CA ILE A 255 5.84 -2.42 9.14
C ILE A 255 6.82 -1.51 8.41
N SER A 256 7.01 -0.30 8.93
CA SER A 256 8.13 0.56 8.56
C SER A 256 9.31 0.27 9.48
N LEU A 257 10.47 0.02 8.88
CA LEU A 257 11.74 -0.16 9.57
C LEU A 257 12.60 1.09 9.34
N GLN A 258 13.02 1.74 10.43
CA GLN A 258 13.93 2.87 10.41
C GLN A 258 15.37 2.38 10.66
N ALA A 259 16.23 2.56 9.67
CA ALA A 259 17.62 2.13 9.71
C ALA A 259 18.57 3.32 9.92
N HIS A 260 19.44 3.21 10.93
CA HIS A 260 20.58 4.10 11.14
C HIS A 260 21.82 3.43 10.52
N ILE A 261 22.19 3.85 9.31
CA ILE A 261 23.30 3.23 8.58
C ILE A 261 24.58 4.01 8.88
N PRO A 262 25.63 3.37 9.43
CA PRO A 262 26.89 4.06 9.71
C PRO A 262 27.46 4.77 8.48
N GLY A 263 27.78 6.07 8.64
CA GLY A 263 28.29 6.91 7.56
C GLY A 263 27.23 7.65 6.74
N GLU A 264 25.94 7.34 6.93
CA GLU A 264 24.85 8.12 6.34
C GLU A 264 24.43 9.25 7.28
N PRO A 265 24.22 10.49 6.76
CA PRO A 265 23.84 11.61 7.59
C PRO A 265 22.39 11.56 8.07
N ASN A 266 21.55 10.80 7.38
CA ASN A 266 20.11 10.68 7.66
C ASN A 266 19.71 9.22 7.92
N THR A 267 18.64 9.03 8.65
CA THR A 267 17.96 7.74 8.77
C THR A 267 17.25 7.35 7.47
N HIS A 268 17.01 6.06 7.29
CA HIS A 268 16.35 5.53 6.12
C HIS A 268 15.18 4.65 6.53
N ILE A 269 13.96 5.01 6.13
CA ILE A 269 12.76 4.22 6.42
C ILE A 269 12.38 3.38 5.20
N ARG A 270 12.06 2.09 5.42
CA ARG A 270 11.53 1.17 4.39
C ARG A 270 10.39 0.34 4.96
N GLN A 271 9.37 0.14 4.11
CA GLN A 271 8.23 -0.72 4.40
C GLN A 271 8.57 -2.16 4.03
N TYR A 272 8.19 -3.10 4.91
CA TYR A 272 8.32 -4.54 4.69
C TYR A 272 7.02 -5.22 5.12
N SER A 273 6.37 -5.93 4.20
CA SER A 273 5.18 -6.73 4.53
C SER A 273 5.53 -7.78 5.57
N LEU A 274 4.63 -7.97 6.52
CA LEU A 274 4.71 -9.07 7.47
C LEU A 274 4.47 -10.38 6.71
N SER A 275 5.38 -11.33 6.86
CA SER A 275 5.43 -12.55 6.05
C SER A 275 5.05 -13.82 6.80
N ASP A 276 4.51 -13.71 8.03
CA ASP A 276 3.98 -14.83 8.81
C ASP A 276 2.51 -14.60 9.21
N ALA A 277 1.89 -15.58 9.86
CA ALA A 277 0.54 -15.44 10.40
C ALA A 277 0.50 -14.42 11.55
N PRO A 278 -0.63 -13.71 11.75
CA PRO A 278 -0.88 -12.97 12.98
C PRO A 278 -0.85 -13.88 14.22
N GLY A 279 -0.57 -13.28 15.39
CA GLY A 279 -0.59 -13.99 16.66
C GLY A 279 0.67 -14.79 16.99
N GLN A 280 1.72 -14.67 16.18
CA GLN A 280 3.04 -15.22 16.52
C GLN A 280 3.73 -14.36 17.59
N PRO A 281 4.67 -14.92 18.38
CA PRO A 281 5.44 -14.17 19.37
C PRO A 281 6.49 -13.24 18.74
N HIS A 282 6.57 -13.18 17.43
CA HIS A 282 7.47 -12.33 16.66
C HIS A 282 6.78 -11.76 15.43
N TYR A 283 7.31 -10.68 14.89
CA TYR A 283 7.04 -10.27 13.51
C TYR A 283 8.13 -10.84 12.61
N ARG A 284 7.75 -11.35 11.44
CA ARG A 284 8.70 -11.77 10.41
C ARG A 284 8.58 -10.84 9.20
N ILE A 285 9.72 -10.28 8.80
CA ILE A 285 9.87 -9.61 7.50
C ILE A 285 10.86 -10.41 6.65
N SER A 286 10.56 -10.57 5.36
CA SER A 286 11.47 -11.25 4.42
C SER A 286 11.96 -10.24 3.40
N VAL A 287 13.23 -9.90 3.51
CA VAL A 287 13.86 -8.77 2.83
C VAL A 287 14.64 -9.25 1.62
N LYS A 288 14.29 -8.75 0.44
CA LYS A 288 15.07 -8.95 -0.77
C LYS A 288 16.26 -8.00 -0.77
N ARG A 289 17.45 -8.53 -0.98
CA ARG A 289 18.67 -7.77 -1.23
C ARG A 289 18.59 -7.13 -2.62
N GLU A 290 18.72 -5.83 -2.69
CA GLU A 290 18.75 -5.07 -3.92
C GLU A 290 20.21 -4.68 -4.23
N ASP A 291 20.91 -5.50 -5.00
CA ASP A 291 22.27 -5.22 -5.43
C ASP A 291 22.31 -4.13 -6.52
N ALA A 292 23.50 -3.54 -6.71
CA ALA A 292 23.72 -2.56 -7.76
C ALA A 292 23.51 -3.20 -9.14
N MET A 293 22.86 -2.48 -10.01
CA MET A 293 22.71 -2.82 -11.44
C MET A 293 23.25 -1.68 -12.30
N ALA A 294 23.51 -1.92 -13.56
CA ALA A 294 24.02 -0.89 -14.46
C ALA A 294 23.15 0.39 -14.49
N SER A 295 21.84 0.24 -14.28
CA SER A 295 20.86 1.34 -14.31
C SER A 295 20.50 1.94 -12.96
N ARG A 296 20.93 1.31 -11.82
CA ARG A 296 20.57 1.78 -10.47
C ARG A 296 21.62 1.39 -9.42
N PRO A 297 21.84 2.24 -8.40
CA PRO A 297 22.71 1.90 -7.27
C PRO A 297 22.08 0.80 -6.41
N ALA A 298 22.89 0.18 -5.55
CA ALA A 298 22.44 -0.78 -4.55
C ALA A 298 21.43 -0.13 -3.58
N GLY A 299 20.51 -0.93 -3.09
CA GLY A 299 19.53 -0.55 -2.07
C GLY A 299 20.21 -0.43 -0.69
N LYS A 300 20.40 0.79 -0.19
CA LYS A 300 21.13 1.07 1.06
C LYS A 300 20.62 0.23 2.23
N VAL A 301 19.30 0.24 2.48
CA VAL A 301 18.71 -0.45 3.64
C VAL A 301 18.74 -1.97 3.46
N SER A 302 18.36 -2.50 2.30
CA SER A 302 18.34 -3.95 2.07
C SER A 302 19.74 -4.57 2.14
N VAL A 303 20.75 -3.91 1.58
CA VAL A 303 22.16 -4.35 1.67
C VAL A 303 22.66 -4.26 3.13
N TYR A 304 22.37 -3.16 3.84
CA TYR A 304 22.71 -3.00 5.25
C TYR A 304 22.13 -4.13 6.12
N LEU A 305 20.83 -4.45 5.95
CA LEU A 305 20.17 -5.54 6.67
C LEU A 305 20.85 -6.89 6.40
N HIS A 306 21.20 -7.16 5.15
CA HIS A 306 21.83 -8.43 4.79
C HIS A 306 23.26 -8.56 5.30
N GLU A 307 24.07 -7.49 5.22
CA GLU A 307 25.52 -7.55 5.48
C GLU A 307 25.91 -7.20 6.91
N ARG A 308 25.17 -6.29 7.56
CA ARG A 308 25.60 -5.70 8.82
C ARG A 308 24.73 -6.09 10.01
N VAL A 309 23.42 -6.25 9.79
CA VAL A 309 22.51 -6.60 10.88
C VAL A 309 22.62 -8.09 11.20
N GLN A 310 22.80 -8.40 12.48
CA GLN A 310 22.97 -9.75 13.02
C GLN A 310 21.86 -10.06 14.05
N GLU A 311 21.76 -11.30 14.45
CA GLU A 311 20.94 -11.72 15.60
C GLU A 311 21.44 -11.02 16.87
N GLY A 312 20.52 -10.47 17.67
CA GLY A 312 20.77 -9.63 18.83
C GLY A 312 20.78 -8.11 18.54
N ASP A 313 20.91 -7.68 17.30
CA ASP A 313 20.85 -6.27 16.94
C ASP A 313 19.44 -5.69 17.13
N VAL A 314 19.37 -4.38 17.39
CA VAL A 314 18.12 -3.64 17.63
C VAL A 314 17.77 -2.82 16.41
N LEU A 315 16.51 -2.94 15.98
CA LEU A 315 15.92 -2.18 14.88
C LEU A 315 14.72 -1.37 15.39
N GLN A 316 14.49 -0.21 14.78
CA GLN A 316 13.34 0.63 15.08
C GLN A 316 12.19 0.29 14.11
N VAL A 317 10.99 -0.02 14.65
CA VAL A 317 9.88 -0.57 13.88
C VAL A 317 8.59 0.16 14.22
N SER A 318 7.83 0.56 13.20
CA SER A 318 6.47 1.13 13.37
C SER A 318 5.45 0.04 13.72
N ALA A 319 4.34 0.44 14.32
CA ALA A 319 3.17 -0.44 14.42
C ALA A 319 2.70 -0.88 13.01
N PRO A 320 2.10 -2.08 12.87
CA PRO A 320 1.59 -2.59 11.59
C PRO A 320 0.63 -1.61 10.91
N ALA A 321 0.76 -1.44 9.60
CA ALA A 321 -0.02 -0.52 8.77
C ALA A 321 -0.32 -1.16 7.41
N GLY A 322 -1.22 -0.51 6.65
CA GLY A 322 -1.59 -0.92 5.31
C GLY A 322 -3.05 -1.31 5.18
N ASP A 323 -3.60 -1.10 3.99
CA ASP A 323 -4.98 -1.39 3.61
C ASP A 323 -5.11 -2.58 2.63
N PHE A 324 -3.97 -3.14 2.20
CA PHE A 324 -3.94 -4.37 1.43
C PHE A 324 -4.09 -5.57 2.37
N ILE A 325 -5.31 -5.88 2.75
CA ILE A 325 -5.65 -6.90 3.75
C ILE A 325 -6.57 -7.96 3.17
N LEU A 326 -6.45 -9.19 3.71
CA LEU A 326 -7.31 -10.31 3.36
C LEU A 326 -8.75 -10.06 3.84
N ASP A 327 -9.73 -10.09 2.93
CA ASP A 327 -11.15 -10.09 3.33
C ASP A 327 -11.52 -11.46 3.92
N ARG A 328 -11.62 -11.49 5.23
CA ARG A 328 -12.01 -12.71 5.98
C ARG A 328 -13.53 -12.93 6.02
N ALA A 329 -14.33 -11.91 5.67
CA ALA A 329 -15.78 -12.00 5.64
C ALA A 329 -16.29 -12.68 4.36
N ASP A 330 -15.57 -12.51 3.25
CA ASP A 330 -15.84 -13.23 2.01
C ASP A 330 -15.44 -14.72 2.17
N ARG A 331 -16.29 -15.63 1.75
CA ARG A 331 -16.07 -17.09 1.84
C ARG A 331 -15.77 -17.74 0.50
N ARG A 332 -15.79 -16.96 -0.59
CA ARG A 332 -15.41 -17.45 -1.92
C ARG A 332 -13.95 -17.92 -1.94
N PRO A 333 -13.56 -18.74 -2.91
CA PRO A 333 -12.17 -19.13 -3.11
C PRO A 333 -11.21 -17.93 -3.10
N VAL A 334 -9.98 -18.16 -2.66
CA VAL A 334 -8.91 -17.15 -2.67
C VAL A 334 -7.79 -17.58 -3.61
N VAL A 335 -7.40 -16.67 -4.50
CA VAL A 335 -6.27 -16.84 -5.40
C VAL A 335 -5.18 -15.87 -4.98
N LEU A 336 -4.04 -16.42 -4.55
CA LEU A 336 -2.86 -15.67 -4.11
C LEU A 336 -1.78 -15.76 -5.18
N ILE A 337 -1.48 -14.67 -5.89
CA ILE A 337 -0.52 -14.66 -7.01
C ILE A 337 0.66 -13.76 -6.63
N SER A 338 1.88 -14.29 -6.71
CA SER A 338 3.07 -13.57 -6.30
C SER A 338 4.22 -13.67 -7.27
N GLY A 339 5.05 -12.62 -7.34
CA GLY A 339 6.30 -12.60 -8.09
C GLY A 339 7.49 -12.16 -7.22
N GLY A 340 8.55 -12.98 -7.15
CA GLY A 340 9.72 -12.65 -6.34
C GLY A 340 9.37 -12.34 -4.89
N VAL A 341 9.86 -11.20 -4.34
CA VAL A 341 9.58 -10.82 -2.94
C VAL A 341 8.12 -10.44 -2.67
N GLY A 342 7.29 -10.25 -3.70
CA GLY A 342 5.85 -10.06 -3.54
C GLY A 342 5.11 -11.26 -2.92
N LEU A 343 5.82 -12.36 -2.68
CA LEU A 343 5.28 -13.50 -1.94
C LEU A 343 5.01 -13.18 -0.46
N THR A 344 5.66 -12.16 0.11
CA THR A 344 5.60 -11.89 1.56
C THR A 344 4.19 -11.67 2.09
N PRO A 345 3.33 -10.78 1.54
CA PRO A 345 1.95 -10.66 1.98
C PRO A 345 1.12 -11.92 1.65
N MET A 346 1.42 -12.62 0.55
CA MET A 346 0.69 -13.84 0.16
C MET A 346 0.92 -14.98 1.15
N VAL A 347 2.16 -15.13 1.66
CA VAL A 347 2.48 -16.14 2.68
C VAL A 347 1.77 -15.82 3.99
N SER A 348 1.69 -14.56 4.39
CA SER A 348 0.92 -14.12 5.55
C SER A 348 -0.58 -14.45 5.40
N MET A 349 -1.16 -14.17 4.23
CA MET A 349 -2.56 -14.51 3.93
C MET A 349 -2.80 -16.02 3.93
N LEU A 350 -1.94 -16.80 3.27
CA LEU A 350 -2.01 -18.27 3.28
C LEU A 350 -1.93 -18.82 4.70
N ALA A 351 -0.99 -18.33 5.50
CA ALA A 351 -0.78 -18.78 6.87
C ALA A 351 -2.02 -18.49 7.75
N SER A 352 -2.64 -17.33 7.58
CA SER A 352 -3.86 -16.96 8.27
C SER A 352 -5.06 -17.80 7.84
N LEU A 353 -5.22 -18.02 6.52
CA LEU A 353 -6.31 -18.86 5.98
C LEU A 353 -6.19 -20.30 6.46
N ALA A 354 -5.00 -20.89 6.41
CA ALA A 354 -4.75 -22.24 6.87
C ALA A 354 -5.10 -22.45 8.36
N ALA A 355 -4.94 -21.41 9.18
CA ALA A 355 -5.25 -21.45 10.60
C ALA A 355 -6.74 -21.20 10.92
N SER A 356 -7.43 -20.34 10.14
CA SER A 356 -8.76 -19.82 10.50
C SER A 356 -9.90 -20.21 9.57
N ALA A 357 -9.61 -20.76 8.39
CA ALA A 357 -10.60 -21.10 7.37
C ALA A 357 -10.26 -22.39 6.62
N PRO A 358 -10.25 -23.56 7.32
CA PRO A 358 -9.76 -24.82 6.77
C PRO A 358 -10.57 -25.34 5.56
N ASP A 359 -11.79 -24.85 5.37
CA ASP A 359 -12.68 -25.26 4.27
C ASP A 359 -12.70 -24.27 3.10
N ARG A 360 -11.97 -23.14 3.18
CA ARG A 360 -11.94 -22.12 2.11
C ARG A 360 -10.96 -22.55 1.02
N PRO A 361 -11.38 -22.72 -0.25
CA PRO A 361 -10.46 -23.09 -1.32
C PRO A 361 -9.37 -22.03 -1.54
N ILE A 362 -8.12 -22.46 -1.66
CA ILE A 362 -6.96 -21.59 -1.84
C ILE A 362 -6.14 -22.05 -3.05
N THR A 363 -5.89 -21.16 -3.99
CA THR A 363 -4.92 -21.40 -5.06
C THR A 363 -3.74 -20.43 -4.88
N PHE A 364 -2.56 -20.98 -4.59
CA PHE A 364 -1.33 -20.21 -4.43
C PHE A 364 -0.48 -20.33 -5.70
N VAL A 365 -0.18 -19.21 -6.35
CA VAL A 365 0.65 -19.14 -7.56
C VAL A 365 1.88 -18.29 -7.29
N HIS A 366 3.07 -18.84 -7.46
CA HIS A 366 4.30 -18.07 -7.31
C HIS A 366 5.17 -18.12 -8.55
N ALA A 367 5.65 -16.94 -8.99
CA ALA A 367 6.60 -16.78 -10.08
C ALA A 367 7.97 -16.35 -9.55
N ALA A 368 9.00 -17.12 -9.90
CA ALA A 368 10.40 -16.84 -9.59
C ALA A 368 11.27 -16.90 -10.85
N ALA A 369 12.53 -16.51 -10.75
CA ALA A 369 13.49 -16.73 -11.81
C ALA A 369 13.80 -18.24 -11.95
N ASN A 370 14.11 -18.90 -10.85
CA ASN A 370 14.44 -20.31 -10.71
C ASN A 370 14.29 -20.74 -9.23
N GLY A 371 14.67 -21.97 -8.91
CA GLY A 371 14.61 -22.51 -7.55
C GLY A 371 15.48 -21.77 -6.54
N ASP A 372 16.69 -21.32 -6.91
CA ASP A 372 17.60 -20.58 -6.04
C ASP A 372 17.02 -19.22 -5.61
N ASN A 373 16.06 -18.69 -6.37
CA ASN A 373 15.35 -17.44 -6.10
C ASN A 373 13.95 -17.64 -5.47
N HIS A 374 13.52 -18.90 -5.26
CA HIS A 374 12.21 -19.23 -4.70
C HIS A 374 12.28 -19.32 -3.16
N ALA A 375 12.08 -18.21 -2.49
CA ALA A 375 12.06 -18.14 -1.03
C ALA A 375 10.79 -18.76 -0.44
N LEU A 376 10.85 -19.22 0.82
CA LEU A 376 9.74 -19.75 1.62
C LEU A 376 8.95 -20.90 0.95
N ARG A 377 9.53 -21.58 -0.02
CA ARG A 377 8.88 -22.64 -0.77
C ARG A 377 8.41 -23.78 0.14
N ASP A 378 9.31 -24.31 0.97
CA ASP A 378 9.01 -25.44 1.85
C ASP A 378 7.90 -25.09 2.87
N GLU A 379 7.87 -23.83 3.32
CA GLU A 379 6.82 -23.35 4.20
C GLU A 379 5.45 -23.33 3.49
N VAL A 380 5.40 -22.82 2.26
CA VAL A 380 4.16 -22.80 1.46
C VAL A 380 3.70 -24.22 1.17
N GLU A 381 4.59 -25.11 0.72
CA GLU A 381 4.27 -26.53 0.46
C GLU A 381 3.75 -27.23 1.70
N LYS A 382 4.36 -27.01 2.86
CA LYS A 382 3.90 -27.56 4.14
C LYS A 382 2.51 -27.06 4.51
N ARG A 383 2.22 -25.76 4.36
CA ARG A 383 0.91 -25.17 4.68
C ARG A 383 -0.18 -25.65 3.72
N VAL A 384 0.11 -25.71 2.43
CA VAL A 384 -0.79 -26.23 1.40
C VAL A 384 -1.05 -27.72 1.62
N GLY A 385 -0.02 -28.51 1.90
CA GLY A 385 -0.18 -29.95 2.18
C GLY A 385 -0.97 -30.27 3.46
N ALA A 386 -1.04 -29.32 4.40
CA ALA A 386 -1.85 -29.45 5.60
C ALA A 386 -3.30 -28.94 5.44
N HIS A 387 -3.64 -28.30 4.31
CA HIS A 387 -4.95 -27.71 4.05
C HIS A 387 -5.70 -28.47 2.96
N ALA A 388 -6.87 -29.03 3.28
CA ALA A 388 -7.59 -29.97 2.40
C ALA A 388 -7.98 -29.40 1.02
N GLN A 389 -8.16 -28.08 0.92
CA GLN A 389 -8.61 -27.41 -0.30
C GLN A 389 -7.60 -26.36 -0.81
N ALA A 390 -6.31 -26.50 -0.48
CA ALA A 390 -5.27 -25.62 -0.99
C ALA A 390 -4.42 -26.32 -2.06
N THR A 391 -4.04 -25.54 -3.07
CA THR A 391 -3.09 -25.95 -4.12
C THR A 391 -2.00 -24.92 -4.29
N ALA A 392 -0.81 -25.36 -4.68
CA ALA A 392 0.32 -24.47 -4.97
C ALA A 392 0.92 -24.75 -6.35
N TRP A 393 1.24 -23.67 -7.07
CA TRP A 393 1.71 -23.72 -8.44
C TRP A 393 2.91 -22.81 -8.64
N TRP A 394 4.00 -23.37 -9.20
CA TRP A 394 5.28 -22.69 -9.39
C TRP A 394 5.54 -22.41 -10.87
N CYS A 395 5.89 -21.16 -11.18
CA CYS A 395 6.25 -20.72 -12.53
C CYS A 395 7.68 -20.17 -12.53
N TYR A 396 8.60 -20.79 -13.26
CA TYR A 396 9.99 -20.33 -13.35
C TYR A 396 10.30 -19.73 -14.70
N SER A 397 10.75 -18.49 -14.74
CA SER A 397 11.04 -17.78 -15.98
C SER A 397 12.37 -18.20 -16.62
N ARG A 398 13.29 -18.72 -15.82
CA ARG A 398 14.63 -19.19 -16.24
C ARG A 398 15.08 -20.34 -15.34
N PRO A 399 14.40 -21.51 -15.40
CA PRO A 399 14.74 -22.63 -14.57
C PRO A 399 16.16 -23.12 -14.89
N THR A 400 16.87 -23.55 -13.84
CA THR A 400 18.18 -24.21 -13.98
C THR A 400 18.00 -25.62 -14.51
N GLU A 401 19.09 -26.27 -14.93
CA GLU A 401 19.06 -27.68 -15.32
C GLU A 401 18.66 -28.56 -14.12
N GLN A 402 19.11 -28.21 -12.91
CA GLN A 402 18.70 -28.91 -11.71
C GLN A 402 17.20 -28.78 -11.42
N ASP A 403 16.61 -27.60 -11.65
CA ASP A 403 15.16 -27.39 -11.51
C ASP A 403 14.38 -28.31 -12.48
N ARG A 404 14.86 -28.49 -13.72
CA ARG A 404 14.23 -29.35 -14.73
C ARG A 404 14.35 -30.82 -14.34
N LEU A 405 15.52 -31.26 -13.90
CA LEU A 405 15.75 -32.63 -13.43
C LEU A 405 14.92 -32.99 -12.19
N ALA A 406 14.78 -32.05 -11.27
CA ALA A 406 13.98 -32.19 -10.06
C ALA A 406 12.47 -31.99 -10.29
N GLN A 407 12.04 -31.57 -11.50
CA GLN A 407 10.66 -31.17 -11.78
C GLN A 407 10.16 -30.12 -10.77
N ALA A 408 11.00 -29.16 -10.44
CA ALA A 408 10.78 -28.22 -9.33
C ALA A 408 9.76 -27.12 -9.64
N PHE A 409 9.17 -27.10 -10.83
CA PHE A 409 8.19 -26.11 -11.27
C PHE A 409 7.11 -26.73 -12.17
N HIS A 410 5.98 -26.06 -12.29
CA HIS A 410 4.81 -26.51 -13.07
C HIS A 410 4.72 -25.83 -14.44
N LYS A 411 5.34 -24.63 -14.56
CA LYS A 411 5.37 -23.85 -15.80
C LYS A 411 6.73 -23.22 -16.02
N GLU A 412 7.28 -23.38 -17.21
CA GLU A 412 8.44 -22.61 -17.67
C GLU A 412 7.98 -21.35 -18.38
N GLY A 413 8.68 -20.22 -18.17
CA GLY A 413 8.41 -18.95 -18.78
C GLY A 413 7.66 -17.96 -17.86
N ARG A 414 6.76 -17.19 -18.42
CA ARG A 414 5.92 -16.23 -17.70
C ARG A 414 4.50 -16.75 -17.52
N LEU A 415 3.76 -16.17 -16.58
CA LEU A 415 2.33 -16.43 -16.46
C LEU A 415 1.61 -16.01 -17.75
N ASP A 416 0.67 -16.82 -18.19
CA ASP A 416 -0.28 -16.50 -19.25
C ASP A 416 -1.70 -16.92 -18.85
N LEU A 417 -2.68 -16.41 -19.58
CA LEU A 417 -4.08 -16.62 -19.25
C LEU A 417 -4.49 -18.10 -19.32
N ALA A 418 -4.07 -18.79 -20.37
CA ALA A 418 -4.44 -20.20 -20.56
C ALA A 418 -3.95 -21.08 -19.39
N TRP A 419 -2.73 -20.81 -18.90
CA TRP A 419 -2.20 -21.55 -17.77
C TRP A 419 -2.91 -21.18 -16.45
N LEU A 420 -3.16 -19.88 -16.20
CA LEU A 420 -3.92 -19.48 -15.02
C LEU A 420 -5.30 -20.13 -14.99
N GLN A 421 -6.00 -20.18 -16.13
CA GLN A 421 -7.30 -20.85 -16.26
C GLN A 421 -7.22 -22.36 -16.04
N SER A 422 -6.09 -23.00 -16.32
CA SER A 422 -5.90 -24.43 -16.10
C SER A 422 -5.62 -24.79 -14.63
N VAL A 423 -5.10 -23.84 -13.82
CA VAL A 423 -4.69 -24.09 -12.44
C VAL A 423 -5.62 -23.45 -11.40
N ILE A 424 -6.46 -22.52 -11.81
CA ILE A 424 -7.47 -21.87 -10.96
C ILE A 424 -8.84 -22.46 -11.32
N PRO A 425 -9.41 -23.34 -10.45
CA PRO A 425 -10.60 -24.11 -10.80
C PRO A 425 -11.87 -23.26 -10.91
N GLU A 426 -11.98 -22.18 -10.14
CA GLU A 426 -13.16 -21.34 -10.08
C GLU A 426 -12.80 -19.88 -10.37
N ARG A 427 -13.51 -19.28 -11.34
CA ARG A 427 -13.33 -17.88 -11.70
C ARG A 427 -13.91 -16.92 -10.66
N ASP A 428 -15.02 -17.31 -10.02
CA ASP A 428 -15.65 -16.51 -8.93
C ASP A 428 -14.84 -16.69 -7.63
N ALA A 429 -13.82 -15.86 -7.50
CA ALA A 429 -12.85 -15.90 -6.41
C ALA A 429 -12.34 -14.49 -6.08
N GLN A 430 -11.71 -14.34 -4.92
CA GLN A 430 -10.97 -13.14 -4.54
C GLN A 430 -9.50 -13.29 -4.98
N TYR A 431 -9.01 -12.36 -5.77
CA TYR A 431 -7.66 -12.39 -6.33
C TYR A 431 -6.76 -11.37 -5.63
N TYR A 432 -5.71 -11.86 -4.99
CA TYR A 432 -4.67 -11.02 -4.35
C TYR A 432 -3.36 -11.21 -5.07
N PHE A 433 -2.68 -10.13 -5.45
CA PHE A 433 -1.37 -10.27 -6.08
C PHE A 433 -0.40 -9.16 -5.71
N CYS A 434 0.91 -9.51 -5.71
CA CYS A 434 2.00 -8.61 -5.44
C CYS A 434 3.28 -9.08 -6.15
N GLY A 435 4.11 -8.13 -6.60
CA GLY A 435 5.37 -8.43 -7.27
C GLY A 435 6.04 -7.21 -7.89
N PRO A 436 7.08 -7.43 -8.72
CA PRO A 436 7.72 -6.35 -9.50
C PRO A 436 6.74 -5.70 -10.48
N GLU A 437 7.00 -4.44 -10.83
CA GLU A 437 6.13 -3.63 -11.69
C GLU A 437 5.65 -4.35 -12.97
N GLY A 438 6.56 -4.88 -13.77
CA GLY A 438 6.17 -5.60 -15.00
C GLY A 438 5.38 -6.90 -14.76
N PHE A 439 5.56 -7.54 -13.59
CA PHE A 439 4.74 -8.66 -13.17
C PHE A 439 3.32 -8.20 -12.80
N MET A 440 3.22 -7.11 -12.06
CA MET A 440 1.94 -6.53 -11.66
C MET A 440 1.10 -6.13 -12.87
N GLN A 441 1.72 -5.43 -13.84
CA GLN A 441 1.08 -5.07 -15.12
C GLN A 441 0.56 -6.30 -15.86
N SER A 442 1.41 -7.34 -15.97
CA SER A 442 1.05 -8.58 -16.64
C SER A 442 -0.13 -9.29 -15.96
N VAL A 443 -0.06 -9.50 -14.65
CA VAL A 443 -1.13 -10.19 -13.90
C VAL A 443 -2.44 -9.41 -13.98
N TYR A 444 -2.40 -8.10 -13.77
CA TYR A 444 -3.60 -7.26 -13.89
C TYR A 444 -4.23 -7.35 -15.29
N GLY A 445 -3.40 -7.27 -16.34
CA GLY A 445 -3.85 -7.45 -17.73
C GLY A 445 -4.52 -8.80 -17.96
N LEU A 446 -3.92 -9.90 -17.47
CA LEU A 446 -4.47 -11.25 -17.58
C LEU A 446 -5.82 -11.40 -16.85
N LEU A 447 -5.95 -10.87 -15.62
CA LEU A 447 -7.21 -10.90 -14.87
C LEU A 447 -8.30 -10.07 -15.55
N LYS A 448 -7.94 -8.93 -16.13
CA LYS A 448 -8.86 -8.10 -16.91
C LYS A 448 -9.30 -8.80 -18.21
N GLU A 449 -8.38 -9.42 -18.93
CA GLU A 449 -8.68 -10.24 -20.12
C GLU A 449 -9.59 -11.41 -19.77
N TRP A 450 -9.42 -12.01 -18.57
CA TRP A 450 -10.30 -13.05 -18.04
C TRP A 450 -11.66 -12.52 -17.59
N ASN A 451 -11.90 -11.23 -17.66
CA ASN A 451 -13.09 -10.55 -17.18
C ASN A 451 -13.36 -10.80 -15.68
N ILE A 452 -12.32 -10.78 -14.85
CA ILE A 452 -12.48 -10.76 -13.39
C ILE A 452 -13.01 -9.38 -12.99
N PRO A 453 -14.07 -9.30 -12.14
CA PRO A 453 -14.57 -8.01 -11.65
C PRO A 453 -13.48 -7.24 -10.91
N ALA A 454 -13.40 -5.94 -11.13
CA ALA A 454 -12.41 -5.10 -10.46
C ALA A 454 -12.56 -5.10 -8.92
N SER A 455 -13.77 -5.32 -8.42
CA SER A 455 -14.05 -5.48 -6.98
C SER A 455 -13.41 -6.72 -6.36
N ASP A 456 -13.06 -7.70 -7.16
CA ASP A 456 -12.47 -8.96 -6.72
C ASP A 456 -10.95 -9.01 -6.95
N ILE A 457 -10.37 -7.92 -7.48
CA ILE A 457 -8.93 -7.79 -7.75
C ILE A 457 -8.29 -6.88 -6.71
N HIS A 458 -7.40 -7.45 -5.90
CA HIS A 458 -6.67 -6.76 -4.84
C HIS A 458 -5.17 -6.85 -5.08
N TYR A 459 -4.48 -5.74 -4.99
CA TYR A 459 -3.02 -5.73 -5.20
C TYR A 459 -2.32 -4.66 -4.38
N GLU A 460 -1.05 -4.90 -4.07
CA GLU A 460 -0.17 -3.92 -3.48
C GLU A 460 1.09 -3.79 -4.31
N PHE A 461 1.44 -2.55 -4.62
CA PHE A 461 2.68 -2.21 -5.32
C PHE A 461 3.75 -1.75 -4.33
N PHE A 462 4.92 -2.40 -4.33
CA PHE A 462 6.04 -2.02 -3.48
C PHE A 462 6.77 -0.79 -4.01
N GLY A 463 6.09 0.34 -3.99
CA GLY A 463 6.60 1.62 -4.45
C GLY A 463 5.55 2.72 -4.35
N PRO A 464 5.90 3.96 -4.72
CA PRO A 464 4.90 5.00 -4.96
C PRO A 464 4.06 4.59 -6.18
N ALA A 465 2.78 4.99 -6.17
CA ALA A 465 1.90 4.78 -7.32
C ALA A 465 2.60 5.11 -8.63
N SER A 466 2.66 4.15 -9.53
CA SER A 466 3.39 4.27 -10.80
C SER A 466 2.43 4.59 -11.95
N ALA A 467 2.99 5.05 -13.06
CA ALA A 467 2.20 5.41 -14.24
C ALA A 467 1.33 4.25 -14.76
N TRP A 468 1.71 2.97 -14.51
CA TRP A 468 0.91 1.82 -14.94
C TRP A 468 -0.41 1.66 -14.17
N GLU A 469 -0.46 2.09 -12.91
CA GLU A 469 -1.73 2.12 -12.16
C GLU A 469 -2.74 3.06 -12.82
N ALA A 470 -2.25 4.08 -13.52
CA ALA A 470 -3.07 4.96 -14.33
C ALA A 470 -3.46 4.33 -15.69
N GLU A 471 -2.64 3.44 -16.25
CA GLU A 471 -2.92 2.73 -17.51
C GLU A 471 -3.71 1.42 -17.30
N ALA A 472 -3.59 0.82 -16.11
CA ALA A 472 -4.25 -0.43 -15.76
C ALA A 472 -5.75 -0.28 -15.53
N GLN A 473 -6.26 0.94 -15.57
CA GLN A 473 -7.64 1.33 -15.28
C GLN A 473 -8.27 2.10 -16.41
#